data_99472470a4f2fce06fa5dc5e125ae83d
#
_entry.id   99472470a4f2fce06fa5dc5e125ae83d
#
_cell.length_a   1.000
_cell.length_b   1.000
_cell.length_c   1.000
_cell.angle_alpha   90.00
_cell.angle_beta   90.00
_cell.angle_gamma   90.00
#
_symmetry.space_group_name_H-M   'P 1'
#
loop_
_entity.id
_entity.type
_entity.pdbx_description
1 polymer ?
#
loop_
_entity_poly.entity_id
_entity_poly.type
_entity_poly.pdbx_seq_one_letter_code
_entity_poly.pdbx_strand_id
1 'polypeptide(L)' 'MTQLEKLLEKLLEKMKNNPKDWNIDQLKKLAVRYSIEWRQNGTSHVQFVRQDGITLTVPAHRPIKPIYILKFLDLIEVR' A
#
# COMPACT_ATOMS: atom_id res chain seq x y z
N MET A 1 12.02 -7.40 -16.69
CA MET A 1 11.33 -6.42 -15.81
C MET A 1 11.55 -5.01 -16.30
N THR A 2 10.51 -4.18 -16.22
CA THR A 2 10.64 -2.77 -16.54
C THR A 2 11.35 -2.02 -15.42
N GLN A 3 11.87 -0.83 -15.75
CA GLN A 3 12.50 0.03 -14.75
C GLN A 3 11.51 0.43 -13.65
N LEU A 4 10.25 0.66 -14.02
CA LEU A 4 9.20 1.00 -13.05
C LEU A 4 8.99 -0.12 -12.03
N GLU A 5 8.97 -1.36 -12.48
CA GLU A 5 8.82 -2.51 -11.58
C GLU A 5 9.97 -2.59 -10.58
N LYS A 6 11.20 -2.36 -11.03
CA LYS A 6 12.36 -2.33 -10.15
C LYS A 6 12.27 -1.23 -9.10
N LEU A 7 11.79 -0.06 -9.48
CA LEU A 7 11.61 1.06 -8.56
C LEU A 7 10.56 0.72 -7.49
N LEU A 8 9.47 0.08 -7.89
CA LEU A 8 8.41 -0.32 -6.95
C LEU A 8 8.89 -1.41 -6.00
N GLU A 9 9.71 -2.35 -6.48
CA GLU A 9 10.30 -3.37 -5.62
C GLU A 9 11.23 -2.76 -4.58
N LYS A 10 12.05 -1.78 -4.97
CA LYS A 10 12.90 -1.05 -4.03
C LYS A 10 12.09 -0.28 -3.00
N LEU A 11 10.99 0.32 -3.45
CA LEU A 11 10.09 1.05 -2.56
C LEU A 11 9.50 0.10 -1.51
N LEU A 12 9.09 -1.08 -1.93
CA LEU A 12 8.56 -2.11 -1.03
C LEU A 12 9.60 -2.52 0.01
N GLU A 13 10.84 -2.74 -0.40
CA GLU A 13 11.93 -3.10 0.52
C GLU A 13 12.17 -2.00 1.56
N LYS A 14 12.16 -0.75 1.13
CA LYS A 14 12.30 0.38 2.06
C LYS A 14 11.15 0.40 3.07
N MET A 15 9.94 0.14 2.61
CA MET A 15 8.77 0.11 3.48
C MET A 15 8.85 -1.01 4.51
N LYS A 16 9.33 -2.19 4.12
CA LYS A 16 9.56 -3.31 5.04
C LYS A 16 10.58 -2.98 6.11
N ASN A 17 11.64 -2.29 5.72
CA ASN A 17 12.72 -1.93 6.64
C ASN A 17 12.37 -0.77 7.55
N ASN A 18 11.50 0.14 7.10
CA ASN A 18 11.09 1.29 7.87
C ASN A 18 9.65 1.67 7.55
N PRO A 19 8.69 1.30 8.41
CA PRO A 19 7.27 1.59 8.16
C PRO A 19 6.85 3.00 8.54
N LYS A 20 7.78 3.92 8.71
CA LYS A 20 7.49 5.31 9.06
C LYS A 20 7.61 6.25 7.85
N ASP A 21 6.90 7.38 7.92
CA ASP A 21 6.99 8.47 6.94
C ASP A 21 6.53 8.09 5.53
N TRP A 22 5.47 7.31 5.45
CA TRP A 22 4.85 6.93 4.18
C TRP A 22 3.56 7.69 3.96
N ASN A 23 3.22 7.93 2.68
CA ASN A 23 1.97 8.61 2.31
C ASN A 23 1.08 7.68 1.49
N ILE A 24 -0.19 8.09 1.33
CA ILE A 24 -1.18 7.25 0.69
C ILE A 24 -0.89 7.04 -0.81
N ASP A 25 -0.30 8.01 -1.48
CA ASP A 25 0.03 7.88 -2.91
C ASP A 25 1.03 6.77 -3.15
N GLN A 26 1.98 6.59 -2.23
CA GLN A 26 2.95 5.50 -2.29
C GLN A 26 2.27 4.15 -2.13
N LEU A 27 1.30 4.04 -1.23
CA LEU A 27 0.51 2.82 -1.06
C LEU A 27 -0.30 2.50 -2.31
N LYS A 28 -0.92 3.52 -2.92
CA LYS A 28 -1.69 3.34 -4.16
C LYS A 28 -0.82 2.78 -5.30
N LYS A 29 0.40 3.29 -5.45
CA LYS A 29 1.33 2.81 -6.47
C LYS A 29 1.69 1.35 -6.25
N LEU A 30 2.00 0.98 -5.02
CA LEU A 30 2.33 -0.40 -4.68
C LEU A 30 1.12 -1.32 -4.87
N ALA A 31 -0.07 -0.86 -4.51
CA ALA A 31 -1.30 -1.64 -4.68
C ALA A 31 -1.50 -2.04 -6.15
N VAL A 32 -1.34 -1.09 -7.06
CA VAL A 32 -1.46 -1.35 -8.50
C VAL A 32 -0.46 -2.41 -8.95
N ARG A 33 0.78 -2.32 -8.48
CA ARG A 33 1.84 -3.28 -8.83
C ARG A 33 1.48 -4.71 -8.43
N TYR A 34 0.79 -4.88 -7.30
CA TYR A 34 0.45 -6.19 -6.76
C TYR A 34 -1.01 -6.58 -7.00
N SER A 35 -1.65 -5.96 -7.99
CA SER A 35 -3.02 -6.26 -8.40
C SER A 35 -4.05 -6.07 -7.29
N ILE A 36 -3.80 -5.10 -6.43
CA ILE A 36 -4.74 -4.70 -5.38
C ILE A 36 -5.47 -3.45 -5.85
N GLU A 37 -6.79 -3.51 -5.89
CA GLU A 37 -7.62 -2.38 -6.24
C GLU A 37 -7.70 -1.41 -5.06
N TRP A 38 -7.73 -0.11 -5.35
CA TRP A 38 -7.96 0.87 -4.30
C TRP A 38 -9.14 1.76 -4.67
N ARG A 39 -9.87 2.21 -3.65
CA ARG A 39 -11.05 3.06 -3.81
C ARG A 39 -11.03 4.17 -2.78
N GLN A 40 -11.37 5.38 -3.22
CA GLN A 40 -11.49 6.54 -2.35
C GLN A 40 -12.67 7.39 -2.86
N ASN A 41 -13.77 7.36 -2.13
CA ASN A 41 -15.02 7.99 -2.55
C ASN A 41 -15.23 9.32 -1.84
N GLY A 42 -14.31 10.28 -2.06
CA GLY A 42 -14.41 11.61 -1.47
C GLY A 42 -14.23 11.66 0.04
N THR A 43 -13.69 10.60 0.63
CA THR A 43 -13.43 10.53 2.07
C THR A 43 -11.94 10.59 2.35
N SER A 44 -11.56 10.74 3.62
CA SER A 44 -10.17 10.67 4.07
C SER A 44 -9.67 9.25 4.23
N HIS A 45 -10.45 8.24 3.85
CA HIS A 45 -10.08 6.83 3.96
C HIS A 45 -9.97 6.21 2.58
N VAL A 46 -8.96 5.37 2.40
CA VAL A 46 -8.75 4.62 1.16
C VAL A 46 -8.92 3.13 1.47
N GLN A 47 -9.73 2.45 0.68
CA GLN A 47 -9.92 1.02 0.77
C GLN A 47 -9.03 0.31 -0.24
N PHE A 48 -8.23 -0.64 0.23
CA PHE A 48 -7.42 -1.52 -0.63
C PHE A 48 -8.08 -2.90 -0.63
N VAL A 49 -8.47 -3.37 -1.81
CA VAL A 49 -9.22 -4.62 -1.96
C VAL A 49 -8.38 -5.62 -2.73
N ARG A 50 -8.04 -6.72 -2.07
CA ARG A 50 -7.31 -7.82 -2.69
C ARG A 50 -8.26 -8.68 -3.52
N GLN A 51 -7.72 -9.43 -4.49
CA GLN A 51 -8.54 -10.25 -5.41
C GLN A 51 -9.41 -11.28 -4.69
N ASP A 52 -8.97 -11.76 -3.54
CA ASP A 52 -9.74 -12.72 -2.73
C ASP A 52 -10.81 -12.05 -1.86
N GLY A 53 -10.99 -10.75 -1.97
CA GLY A 53 -12.01 -10.01 -1.23
C GLY A 53 -11.55 -9.42 0.09
N ILE A 54 -10.33 -9.69 0.53
CA ILE A 54 -9.81 -9.11 1.76
C ILE A 54 -9.59 -7.62 1.55
N THR A 55 -10.12 -6.81 2.46
CA THR A 55 -10.09 -5.36 2.36
C THR A 55 -9.37 -4.74 3.55
N LEU A 56 -8.53 -3.75 3.26
CA LEU A 56 -7.87 -2.94 4.28
C LEU A 56 -8.26 -1.47 4.08
N THR A 57 -8.78 -0.84 5.12
CA THR A 57 -9.10 0.59 5.11
C THR A 57 -7.98 1.36 5.80
N VAL A 58 -7.41 2.33 5.10
CA VAL A 58 -6.29 3.13 5.60
C VAL A 58 -6.66 4.61 5.61
N PRO A 59 -6.58 5.28 6.77
CA PRO A 59 -6.74 6.73 6.81
C PRO A 59 -5.64 7.42 6.01
N ALA A 60 -6.01 8.38 5.16
CA ALA A 60 -5.07 9.08 4.29
C ALA A 60 -4.37 10.26 5.00
N HIS A 61 -4.09 10.13 6.28
CA HIS A 61 -3.38 11.15 7.04
C HIS A 61 -1.88 11.11 6.75
N ARG A 62 -1.24 12.25 6.86
CA ARG A 62 0.21 12.36 6.65
C ARG A 62 0.93 12.59 7.97
N PRO A 63 1.93 11.75 8.31
CA PRO A 63 2.25 10.47 7.67
C PRO A 63 1.25 9.38 8.07
N ILE A 64 1.20 8.30 7.29
CA ILE A 64 0.37 7.15 7.65
C ILE A 64 0.98 6.46 8.85
N LYS A 65 0.15 6.09 9.82
CA LYS A 65 0.63 5.42 11.03
C LYS A 65 1.28 4.08 10.70
N PRO A 66 2.41 3.74 11.32
CA PRO A 66 3.12 2.50 11.02
C PRO A 66 2.27 1.23 11.10
N ILE A 67 1.26 1.19 11.98
CA ILE A 67 0.39 0.02 12.09
C ILE A 67 -0.33 -0.26 10.75
N TYR A 68 -0.73 0.79 10.04
CA TYR A 68 -1.39 0.61 8.74
C TYR A 68 -0.40 0.18 7.66
N ILE A 69 0.84 0.63 7.76
CA ILE A 69 1.90 0.20 6.84
C ILE A 69 2.15 -1.29 7.00
N LEU A 70 2.23 -1.78 8.24
CA LEU A 70 2.42 -3.21 8.51
C LEU A 70 1.25 -4.03 7.99
N LYS A 71 0.02 -3.55 8.18
CA LYS A 71 -1.17 -4.23 7.66
C LYS A 71 -1.20 -4.23 6.12
N PHE A 72 -0.75 -3.15 5.50
CA PHE A 72 -0.67 -3.07 4.05
C PHE A 72 0.37 -4.05 3.50
N LEU A 73 1.51 -4.16 4.15
CA LEU A 73 2.53 -5.13 3.76
C LEU A 73 2.01 -6.56 3.84
N ASP A 74 1.26 -6.88 4.88
CA ASP A 74 0.61 -8.19 4.99
C ASP A 74 -0.39 -8.42 3.86
N LEU A 75 -1.11 -7.38 3.47
CA LEU A 75 -2.11 -7.46 2.40
C LEU A 75 -1.48 -7.81 1.06
N ILE A 76 -0.34 -7.17 0.74
CA ILE A 76 0.32 -7.36 -0.56
C ILE A 76 1.24 -8.57 -0.61
N GLU A 77 1.65 -9.11 0.52
CA GLU A 77 2.45 -10.32 0.55
C GLU A 77 1.56 -11.54 0.46
N VAL A 78 1.71 -12.28 -0.62
CA VAL A 78 1.01 -13.56 -0.80
C VAL A 78 1.84 -14.62 -0.09
N ARG A 79 1.28 -15.20 0.93
CA ARG A 79 1.91 -16.28 1.68
C ARG A 79 1.30 -17.63 1.31
#